data_a8495dea82b0d43f03784b47526c5500
#
_entry.id   a8495dea82b0d43f03784b47526c5500
#
_cell.length_a   1.000
_cell.length_b   1.000
_cell.length_c   1.000
_cell.angle_alpha   90.00
_cell.angle_beta   90.00
_cell.angle_gamma   90.00
#
_symmetry.space_group_name_H-M   'P 1'
#
loop_
_entity.id
_entity.type
_entity.pdbx_description
1 polymer ?
#
loop_
_entity_poly.entity_id
_entity_poly.type
_entity_poly.pdbx_seq_one_letter_code
_entity_poly.pdbx_strand_id
1 'polypeptide(L)'
;MHAEDGVNYDCRIKGKFRIKGIQTTNPIAVGDVVDFEMEPNSGNGVINNLHERKNYIIRKSINLSRQSQIIAANMDQAFLVVTLVSPRTSLGFIDRFLATAEAYHIPSTLIFNKLDLFNESGLEILDEYKSIYENIGYPCYAVSALEGTNMQQLQDLLKEKTTLFSGHSGVGKSSLINVLLPGRDIRTGEVSESSDKGQHTTTFAEMHQLPFGGYLIDTPGIRELGIFDIRPEELGHYFREIRDRMQDCKFHNCRHVNEPGCAVMKAVEEGEIELSRYESYLSIYHGNETRA
;
A
#
# COMPACT_ATOMS: atom_id res chain seq x y z
N MET A 1 10.22 16.70 -11.56
CA MET A 1 10.13 15.54 -12.48
C MET A 1 11.52 15.00 -12.70
N HIS A 2 11.70 13.69 -12.64
CA HIS A 2 12.96 13.03 -12.99
C HIS A 2 12.91 12.65 -14.45
N ALA A 3 13.85 13.16 -15.25
CA ALA A 3 13.87 12.92 -16.70
C ALA A 3 14.83 11.78 -17.09
N GLU A 4 14.72 11.29 -18.31
CA GLU A 4 15.55 10.19 -18.84
C GLU A 4 17.06 10.53 -18.88
N ASP A 5 17.41 11.81 -18.93
CA ASP A 5 18.79 12.29 -18.82
C ASP A 5 19.39 12.26 -17.41
N GLY A 6 18.59 11.81 -16.42
CA GLY A 6 18.96 11.74 -15.01
C GLY A 6 18.87 13.08 -14.26
N VAL A 7 18.33 14.12 -14.89
CA VAL A 7 18.19 15.45 -14.28
C VAL A 7 16.79 15.66 -13.72
N ASN A 8 16.70 16.38 -12.61
CA ASN A 8 15.43 16.79 -12.03
C ASN A 8 15.02 18.18 -12.56
N TYR A 9 13.82 18.26 -13.10
CA TYR A 9 13.24 19.51 -13.62
C TYR A 9 12.02 19.92 -12.81
N ASP A 10 11.91 21.20 -12.50
CA ASP A 10 10.69 21.80 -12.00
C ASP A 10 9.71 21.96 -13.15
N CYS A 11 8.54 21.32 -13.06
CA CYS A 11 7.55 21.30 -14.10
C CYS A 11 6.20 21.82 -13.62
N ARG A 12 5.51 22.55 -14.49
CA ARG A 12 4.11 22.99 -14.28
C ARG A 12 3.15 22.29 -15.23
N ILE A 13 1.91 22.20 -14.85
CA ILE A 13 0.86 21.61 -15.66
C ILE A 13 0.25 22.71 -16.56
N LYS A 14 0.04 22.41 -17.85
CA LYS A 14 -0.65 23.34 -18.76
C LYS A 14 -2.11 23.52 -18.34
N GLY A 15 -2.59 24.77 -18.24
CA GLY A 15 -3.87 25.13 -17.63
C GLY A 15 -5.15 24.48 -18.23
N LYS A 16 -5.07 23.80 -19.38
CA LYS A 16 -6.16 23.06 -20.01
C LYS A 16 -6.04 21.54 -19.90
N PHE A 17 -5.15 21.06 -19.03
CA PHE A 17 -4.90 19.62 -18.86
C PHE A 17 -6.09 18.97 -18.16
N ARG A 18 -7.02 18.38 -18.90
CA ARG A 18 -8.15 17.61 -18.39
C ARG A 18 -7.98 16.15 -18.80
N ILE A 19 -7.79 15.27 -17.85
CA ILE A 19 -7.81 13.84 -18.10
C ILE A 19 -9.26 13.42 -18.33
N LYS A 20 -9.59 12.89 -19.50
CA LYS A 20 -10.92 12.37 -19.79
C LYS A 20 -11.27 11.25 -18.80
N GLY A 21 -12.34 11.44 -18.04
CA GLY A 21 -12.96 10.40 -17.21
C GLY A 21 -12.57 10.35 -15.73
N ILE A 22 -11.59 11.13 -15.27
CA ILE A 22 -11.20 11.16 -13.85
C ILE A 22 -11.50 12.54 -13.26
N GLN A 23 -12.48 12.61 -12.36
CA GLN A 23 -12.79 13.82 -11.57
C GLN A 23 -11.87 13.88 -10.35
N THR A 24 -10.59 14.21 -10.54
CA THR A 24 -9.64 14.40 -9.44
C THR A 24 -9.25 15.87 -9.32
N THR A 25 -8.94 16.31 -8.10
CA THR A 25 -8.44 17.66 -7.82
C THR A 25 -7.03 17.90 -8.36
N ASN A 26 -6.24 16.83 -8.50
CA ASN A 26 -4.90 16.88 -9.08
C ASN A 26 -4.82 15.89 -10.26
N PRO A 27 -4.61 16.37 -11.49
CA PRO A 27 -4.55 15.50 -12.67
C PRO A 27 -3.28 14.63 -12.73
N ILE A 28 -2.22 15.00 -12.01
CA ILE A 28 -0.94 14.28 -11.98
C ILE A 28 -0.64 13.81 -10.57
N ALA A 29 -0.22 12.57 -10.45
CA ALA A 29 0.16 11.90 -9.22
C ALA A 29 1.65 11.49 -9.23
N VAL A 30 2.17 11.14 -8.07
CA VAL A 30 3.51 10.55 -7.95
C VAL A 30 3.56 9.23 -8.71
N GLY A 31 4.62 9.00 -9.48
CA GLY A 31 4.80 7.81 -10.32
C GLY A 31 4.20 7.94 -11.73
N ASP A 32 3.51 9.03 -12.06
CA ASP A 32 3.04 9.26 -13.42
C ASP A 32 4.20 9.46 -14.40
N VAL A 33 4.05 8.86 -15.57
CA VAL A 33 4.93 9.08 -16.72
C VAL A 33 4.32 10.19 -17.57
N VAL A 34 5.10 11.24 -17.85
CA VAL A 34 4.64 12.43 -18.56
C VAL A 34 5.64 12.88 -19.60
N ASP A 35 5.14 13.53 -20.64
CA ASP A 35 5.96 14.29 -21.57
C ASP A 35 5.94 15.77 -21.16
N PHE A 36 7.08 16.43 -21.22
CA PHE A 36 7.20 17.86 -20.95
C PHE A 36 8.15 18.53 -21.90
N GLU A 37 7.96 19.82 -22.13
CA GLU A 37 8.82 20.68 -22.94
C GLU A 37 9.41 21.78 -22.06
N MET A 38 10.69 22.12 -22.31
CA MET A 38 11.32 23.22 -21.60
C MET A 38 10.77 24.57 -22.07
N GLU A 39 10.40 25.41 -21.13
CA GLU A 39 9.89 26.74 -21.43
C GLU A 39 11.06 27.68 -21.77
N PRO A 40 11.00 28.38 -22.91
CA PRO A 40 12.05 29.32 -23.27
C PRO A 40 12.25 30.38 -22.15
N ASN A 41 13.47 30.52 -21.69
CA ASN A 41 13.91 31.54 -20.70
C ASN A 41 13.46 31.35 -19.23
N SER A 42 12.76 30.28 -18.87
CA SER A 42 12.31 30.07 -17.47
C SER A 42 13.10 28.98 -16.73
N GLY A 43 13.73 28.07 -17.45
CA GLY A 43 14.35 26.87 -16.86
C GLY A 43 13.35 25.82 -16.33
N ASN A 44 12.06 26.08 -16.45
CA ASN A 44 11.00 25.19 -16.01
C ASN A 44 10.43 24.37 -17.16
N GLY A 45 9.94 23.15 -16.89
CA GLY A 45 9.23 22.33 -17.84
C GLY A 45 7.72 22.59 -17.82
N VAL A 46 7.07 22.38 -18.97
CA VAL A 46 5.61 22.40 -19.08
C VAL A 46 5.13 21.02 -19.51
N ILE A 47 4.39 20.35 -18.64
CA ILE A 47 3.81 19.04 -18.90
C ILE A 47 2.71 19.20 -19.94
N ASN A 48 2.82 18.47 -21.05
CA ASN A 48 1.91 18.53 -22.19
C ASN A 48 1.16 17.20 -22.44
N ASN A 49 1.65 16.08 -21.90
CA ASN A 49 1.01 14.78 -22.02
C ASN A 49 1.17 13.96 -20.74
N LEU A 50 0.18 13.10 -20.44
CA LEU A 50 0.19 12.08 -19.41
C LEU A 50 -0.03 10.73 -20.08
N HIS A 51 0.90 9.81 -19.87
CA HIS A 51 0.78 8.44 -20.35
C HIS A 51 -0.26 7.64 -19.59
N GLU A 52 -0.76 6.57 -20.20
CA GLU A 52 -1.71 5.66 -19.56
C GLU A 52 -1.09 5.02 -18.32
N ARG A 53 -1.85 4.99 -17.24
CA ARG A 53 -1.43 4.40 -15.98
C ARG A 53 -1.63 2.89 -16.02
N LYS A 54 -0.60 2.13 -15.65
CA LYS A 54 -0.66 0.69 -15.42
C LYS A 54 -1.60 0.34 -14.26
N ASN A 55 -1.47 1.09 -13.18
CA ASN A 55 -2.31 1.05 -11.98
C ASN A 55 -2.19 2.38 -11.23
N TYR A 56 -3.03 2.56 -10.23
CA TYR A 56 -2.98 3.73 -9.35
C TYR A 56 -3.68 3.42 -8.03
N ILE A 57 -3.44 4.22 -7.01
CA ILE A 57 -4.14 4.14 -5.74
C ILE A 57 -4.78 5.49 -5.41
N ILE A 58 -5.99 5.45 -4.87
CA ILE A 58 -6.76 6.66 -4.54
C ILE A 58 -6.96 6.80 -3.04
N ARG A 59 -7.14 8.06 -2.61
CA ARG A 59 -7.61 8.42 -1.29
C ARG A 59 -8.90 9.22 -1.42
N LYS A 60 -9.90 8.87 -0.64
CA LYS A 60 -11.13 9.68 -0.56
C LYS A 60 -10.85 10.97 0.21
N SER A 61 -11.31 12.11 -0.31
CA SER A 61 -11.24 13.37 0.42
C SER A 61 -12.24 13.35 1.57
N ILE A 62 -11.77 13.59 2.80
CA ILE A 62 -12.62 13.62 4.00
C ILE A 62 -13.63 14.78 3.93
N ASN A 63 -13.29 15.87 3.24
CA ASN A 63 -14.06 17.11 3.22
C ASN A 63 -14.93 17.31 1.98
N LEU A 64 -14.76 16.50 0.93
CA LEU A 64 -15.48 16.65 -0.34
C LEU A 64 -15.96 15.25 -0.77
N SER A 65 -17.18 14.90 -0.41
CA SER A 65 -17.81 13.58 -0.55
C SER A 65 -17.85 12.98 -1.97
N ARG A 66 -17.31 13.68 -2.98
CA ARG A 66 -17.28 13.24 -4.39
C ARG A 66 -15.91 13.37 -5.07
N GLN A 67 -14.87 13.79 -4.37
CA GLN A 67 -13.56 13.95 -5.01
C GLN A 67 -12.58 12.94 -4.41
N SER A 68 -12.07 12.06 -5.24
CA SER A 68 -10.93 11.19 -4.94
C SER A 68 -9.63 11.83 -5.41
N GLN A 69 -8.56 11.62 -4.68
CA GLN A 69 -7.21 12.04 -5.06
C GLN A 69 -6.37 10.80 -5.36
N ILE A 70 -5.77 10.75 -6.54
CA ILE A 70 -4.77 9.74 -6.84
C ILE A 70 -3.51 10.09 -6.05
N ILE A 71 -3.01 9.12 -5.29
CA ILE A 71 -1.86 9.28 -4.40
C ILE A 71 -0.60 8.89 -5.12
N ALA A 72 -0.63 7.72 -5.78
CA ALA A 72 0.48 7.17 -6.53
C ALA A 72 -0.03 6.38 -7.74
N ALA A 73 0.80 6.26 -8.76
CA ALA A 73 0.52 5.55 -10.00
C ALA A 73 1.74 4.73 -10.46
N ASN A 74 1.50 3.79 -11.36
CA ASN A 74 2.54 2.99 -12.04
C ASN A 74 3.47 2.21 -11.09
N MET A 75 2.89 1.66 -10.03
CA MET A 75 3.62 0.82 -9.07
C MET A 75 3.81 -0.59 -9.60
N ASP A 76 5.01 -1.14 -9.46
CA ASP A 76 5.29 -2.55 -9.76
C ASP A 76 4.88 -3.47 -8.62
N GLN A 77 4.97 -2.96 -7.37
CA GLN A 77 4.61 -3.67 -6.16
C GLN A 77 4.32 -2.72 -5.00
N ALA A 78 3.70 -3.25 -3.95
CA ALA A 78 3.50 -2.57 -2.68
C ALA A 78 4.08 -3.40 -1.53
N PHE A 79 4.82 -2.76 -0.63
CA PHE A 79 5.31 -3.37 0.59
C PHE A 79 4.49 -2.83 1.77
N LEU A 80 3.83 -3.75 2.48
CA LEU A 80 3.22 -3.43 3.75
C LEU A 80 4.20 -3.73 4.87
N VAL A 81 4.71 -2.68 5.49
CA VAL A 81 5.57 -2.80 6.68
C VAL A 81 4.70 -2.99 7.90
N VAL A 82 4.91 -4.08 8.60
CA VAL A 82 4.16 -4.51 9.78
C VAL A 82 5.10 -4.83 10.93
N THR A 83 4.60 -4.83 12.15
CA THR A 83 5.33 -5.31 13.34
C THR A 83 4.41 -6.15 14.21
N LEU A 84 4.99 -7.14 14.90
CA LEU A 84 4.28 -7.98 15.87
C LEU A 84 4.36 -7.42 17.30
N VAL A 85 5.26 -6.45 17.50
CA VAL A 85 5.52 -5.77 18.75
C VAL A 85 5.63 -4.26 18.53
N SER A 86 5.25 -3.45 19.46
CA SER A 86 5.47 -1.99 19.61
C SER A 86 5.51 -1.13 18.33
N PRO A 87 4.39 -0.83 17.72
CA PRO A 87 3.01 -1.25 17.97
C PRO A 87 2.68 -2.56 17.21
N ARG A 88 1.81 -3.39 17.75
CA ARG A 88 1.36 -4.61 17.07
C ARG A 88 0.42 -4.25 15.93
N THR A 89 0.71 -4.78 14.72
CA THR A 89 -0.18 -4.68 13.57
C THR A 89 -1.26 -5.77 13.65
N SER A 90 -2.52 -5.42 13.53
CA SER A 90 -3.63 -6.37 13.53
C SER A 90 -3.75 -7.11 12.19
N LEU A 91 -4.24 -8.36 12.22
CA LEU A 91 -4.53 -9.13 11.00
C LEU A 91 -5.54 -8.38 10.12
N GLY A 92 -6.59 -7.82 10.71
CA GLY A 92 -7.58 -7.05 9.96
C GLY A 92 -7.02 -5.83 9.22
N PHE A 93 -5.96 -5.19 9.74
CA PHE A 93 -5.27 -4.11 9.04
C PHE A 93 -4.49 -4.66 7.83
N ILE A 94 -3.78 -5.77 7.99
CA ILE A 94 -3.05 -6.44 6.91
C ILE A 94 -4.03 -6.86 5.81
N ASP A 95 -5.12 -7.51 6.19
CA ASP A 95 -6.12 -8.04 5.27
C ASP A 95 -6.81 -6.95 4.46
N ARG A 96 -7.13 -5.84 5.11
CA ARG A 96 -7.69 -4.65 4.45
C ARG A 96 -6.72 -4.07 3.42
N PHE A 97 -5.44 -3.96 3.76
CA PHE A 97 -4.43 -3.51 2.84
C PHE A 97 -4.32 -4.43 1.62
N LEU A 98 -4.23 -5.75 1.86
CA LEU A 98 -4.10 -6.74 0.80
C LEU A 98 -5.31 -6.74 -0.13
N ALA A 99 -6.54 -6.68 0.40
CA ALA A 99 -7.75 -6.58 -0.40
C ALA A 99 -7.77 -5.30 -1.24
N THR A 100 -7.31 -4.17 -0.68
CA THR A 100 -7.18 -2.91 -1.44
C THR A 100 -6.16 -3.04 -2.56
N ALA A 101 -5.00 -3.61 -2.29
CA ALA A 101 -3.95 -3.80 -3.29
C ALA A 101 -4.41 -4.73 -4.44
N GLU A 102 -5.13 -5.82 -4.12
CA GLU A 102 -5.75 -6.70 -5.12
C GLU A 102 -6.74 -5.94 -6.00
N ALA A 103 -7.60 -5.08 -5.41
CA ALA A 103 -8.57 -4.28 -6.16
C ALA A 103 -7.92 -3.30 -7.14
N TYR A 104 -6.71 -2.83 -6.83
CA TYR A 104 -5.92 -1.96 -7.70
C TYR A 104 -4.87 -2.71 -8.53
N HIS A 105 -4.88 -4.03 -8.52
CA HIS A 105 -3.93 -4.89 -9.25
C HIS A 105 -2.46 -4.58 -8.93
N ILE A 106 -2.16 -4.37 -7.65
CA ILE A 106 -0.81 -4.08 -7.17
C ILE A 106 -0.29 -5.31 -6.41
N PRO A 107 0.71 -6.03 -6.94
CA PRO A 107 1.35 -7.14 -6.22
C PRO A 107 1.87 -6.69 -4.86
N SER A 108 1.56 -7.44 -3.79
CA SER A 108 1.88 -7.04 -2.43
C SER A 108 2.79 -8.03 -1.73
N THR A 109 3.67 -7.49 -0.87
CA THR A 109 4.61 -8.24 -0.03
C THR A 109 4.52 -7.71 1.40
N LEU A 110 4.54 -8.60 2.39
CA LEU A 110 4.56 -8.26 3.81
C LEU A 110 6.00 -8.17 4.29
N ILE A 111 6.35 -7.05 4.95
CA ILE A 111 7.67 -6.83 5.52
C ILE A 111 7.52 -6.73 7.04
N PHE A 112 7.84 -7.81 7.74
CA PHE A 112 7.85 -7.87 9.21
C PHE A 112 9.13 -7.20 9.72
N ASN A 113 8.99 -5.96 10.20
CA ASN A 113 10.12 -5.18 10.71
C ASN A 113 10.26 -5.33 12.23
N LYS A 114 11.40 -4.86 12.75
CA LYS A 114 11.80 -4.94 14.16
C LYS A 114 12.04 -6.39 14.63
N LEU A 115 12.63 -7.21 13.78
CA LEU A 115 13.01 -8.58 14.11
C LEU A 115 13.90 -8.65 15.36
N ASP A 116 14.70 -7.60 15.60
CA ASP A 116 15.54 -7.39 16.78
C ASP A 116 14.76 -7.41 18.11
N LEU A 117 13.46 -7.15 18.11
CA LEU A 117 12.62 -7.16 19.31
C LEU A 117 11.91 -8.51 19.54
N PHE A 118 12.08 -9.50 18.66
CA PHE A 118 11.37 -10.76 18.77
C PHE A 118 12.12 -11.73 19.70
N ASN A 119 11.43 -12.21 20.74
CA ASN A 119 11.82 -13.36 21.53
C ASN A 119 11.28 -14.67 20.88
N GLU A 120 11.46 -15.81 21.54
CA GLU A 120 10.97 -17.11 21.03
C GLU A 120 9.47 -17.08 20.68
N SER A 121 8.62 -16.56 21.58
CA SER A 121 7.17 -16.42 21.31
C SER A 121 6.89 -15.46 20.17
N GLY A 122 7.68 -14.41 19.97
CA GLY A 122 7.57 -13.50 18.84
C GLY A 122 7.90 -14.17 17.51
N LEU A 123 8.87 -15.07 17.50
CA LEU A 123 9.22 -15.85 16.32
C LEU A 123 8.14 -16.90 15.98
N GLU A 124 7.55 -17.56 16.98
CA GLU A 124 6.40 -18.46 16.76
C GLU A 124 5.21 -17.72 16.12
N ILE A 125 4.88 -16.53 16.62
CA ILE A 125 3.83 -15.68 16.03
C ILE A 125 4.20 -15.24 14.60
N LEU A 126 5.48 -14.94 14.35
CA LEU A 126 5.95 -14.61 13.00
C LEU A 126 5.72 -15.75 12.03
N ASP A 127 6.08 -16.97 12.45
CA ASP A 127 5.91 -18.16 11.62
C ASP A 127 4.43 -18.47 11.35
N GLU A 128 3.55 -18.28 12.35
CA GLU A 128 2.11 -18.36 12.17
C GLU A 128 1.59 -17.33 11.14
N TYR A 129 1.96 -16.06 11.29
CA TYR A 129 1.55 -15.01 10.34
C TYR A 129 2.08 -15.28 8.93
N LYS A 130 3.34 -15.69 8.82
CA LYS A 130 3.93 -16.06 7.52
C LYS A 130 3.16 -17.22 6.89
N SER A 131 2.84 -18.25 7.66
CA SER A 131 2.06 -19.39 7.17
C SER A 131 0.71 -18.96 6.60
N ILE A 132 -0.04 -18.12 7.33
CA ILE A 132 -1.34 -17.58 6.87
C ILE A 132 -1.22 -16.93 5.49
N TYR A 133 -0.25 -16.03 5.32
CA TYR A 133 -0.17 -15.21 4.11
C TYR A 133 0.59 -15.88 2.96
N GLU A 134 1.64 -16.66 3.23
CA GLU A 134 2.40 -17.39 2.21
C GLU A 134 1.56 -18.49 1.57
N ASN A 135 0.70 -19.18 2.35
CA ASN A 135 -0.21 -20.20 1.82
C ASN A 135 -1.23 -19.65 0.80
N ILE A 136 -1.56 -18.37 0.89
CA ILE A 136 -2.44 -17.68 -0.06
C ILE A 136 -1.65 -16.83 -1.08
N GLY A 137 -0.33 -17.03 -1.15
CA GLY A 137 0.53 -16.48 -2.20
C GLY A 137 1.03 -15.06 -1.97
N TYR A 138 1.04 -14.56 -0.73
CA TYR A 138 1.70 -13.28 -0.41
C TYR A 138 3.09 -13.52 0.18
N PRO A 139 4.17 -13.08 -0.48
CA PRO A 139 5.52 -13.21 0.05
C PRO A 139 5.68 -12.46 1.38
N CYS A 140 6.39 -13.09 2.34
CA CYS A 140 6.64 -12.55 3.67
C CYS A 140 8.12 -12.53 3.99
N TYR A 141 8.64 -11.38 4.40
CA TYR A 141 10.05 -11.21 4.77
C TYR A 141 10.15 -10.55 6.14
N ALA A 142 11.10 -11.02 6.95
CA ALA A 142 11.38 -10.44 8.25
C ALA A 142 12.71 -9.70 8.23
N VAL A 143 12.73 -8.46 8.73
CA VAL A 143 13.89 -7.56 8.68
C VAL A 143 14.07 -6.82 10.01
N SER A 144 15.26 -6.32 10.25
CA SER A 144 15.53 -5.31 11.27
C SER A 144 16.24 -4.12 10.64
N ALA A 145 15.57 -2.98 10.60
CA ALA A 145 16.20 -1.73 10.18
C ALA A 145 17.29 -1.28 11.17
N LEU A 146 17.14 -1.61 12.45
CA LEU A 146 18.08 -1.21 13.51
C LEU A 146 19.39 -2.00 13.42
N GLU A 147 19.31 -3.33 13.27
CA GLU A 147 20.48 -4.20 13.23
C GLU A 147 20.99 -4.50 11.82
N GLY A 148 20.25 -4.05 10.79
CA GLY A 148 20.58 -4.33 9.40
C GLY A 148 20.26 -5.78 8.95
N THR A 149 19.54 -6.54 9.77
CA THR A 149 19.21 -7.93 9.47
C THR A 149 18.32 -8.03 8.22
N ASN A 150 18.74 -8.87 7.25
CA ASN A 150 18.04 -9.12 5.98
C ASN A 150 17.84 -7.88 5.09
N MET A 151 18.56 -6.78 5.31
CA MET A 151 18.44 -5.57 4.52
C MET A 151 18.92 -5.76 3.08
N GLN A 152 19.92 -6.62 2.82
CA GLN A 152 20.33 -6.93 1.45
C GLN A 152 19.21 -7.63 0.67
N GLN A 153 18.52 -8.57 1.28
CA GLN A 153 17.35 -9.22 0.66
C GLN A 153 16.27 -8.21 0.32
N LEU A 154 16.01 -7.24 1.22
CA LEU A 154 15.05 -6.17 0.97
C LEU A 154 15.47 -5.29 -0.22
N GLN A 155 16.77 -4.96 -0.33
CA GLN A 155 17.30 -4.21 -1.48
C GLN A 155 17.12 -4.97 -2.79
N ASP A 156 17.39 -6.29 -2.81
CA ASP A 156 17.23 -7.12 -4.01
C ASP A 156 15.77 -7.18 -4.48
N LEU A 157 14.80 -7.18 -3.56
CA LEU A 157 13.36 -7.12 -3.88
C LEU A 157 12.93 -5.78 -4.47
N LEU A 158 13.62 -4.69 -4.13
CA LEU A 158 13.33 -3.33 -4.56
C LEU A 158 14.01 -2.94 -5.89
N LYS A 159 15.06 -3.67 -6.25
CA LYS A 159 15.90 -3.35 -7.39
C LYS A 159 15.09 -3.28 -8.68
N GLU A 160 15.31 -2.21 -9.46
CA GLU A 160 14.66 -1.96 -10.77
C GLU A 160 13.11 -1.90 -10.70
N LYS A 161 12.52 -1.68 -9.53
CA LYS A 161 11.06 -1.62 -9.35
C LYS A 161 10.63 -0.30 -8.74
N THR A 162 9.41 0.12 -9.08
CA THR A 162 8.70 1.19 -8.39
C THR A 162 7.85 0.58 -7.28
N THR A 163 8.27 0.77 -6.03
CA THR A 163 7.67 0.14 -4.85
C THR A 163 6.98 1.16 -3.96
N LEU A 164 5.70 0.93 -3.68
CA LEU A 164 4.96 1.67 -2.67
C LEU A 164 5.27 1.12 -1.27
N PHE A 165 5.72 1.98 -0.35
CA PHE A 165 5.86 1.64 1.07
C PHE A 165 4.63 2.11 1.85
N SER A 166 3.98 1.18 2.52
CA SER A 166 2.81 1.42 3.37
C SER A 166 2.97 0.76 4.74
N GLY A 167 2.13 1.12 5.68
CA GLY A 167 2.12 0.60 7.05
C GLY A 167 1.74 1.72 8.03
N HIS A 168 1.20 1.36 9.19
CA HIS A 168 0.75 2.35 10.17
C HIS A 168 1.93 3.05 10.87
N SER A 169 1.61 4.04 11.72
CA SER A 169 2.64 4.80 12.46
C SER A 169 3.42 3.89 13.41
N GLY A 170 4.72 4.12 13.53
CA GLY A 170 5.57 3.39 14.48
C GLY A 170 6.09 2.04 14.01
N VAL A 171 5.68 1.51 12.85
CA VAL A 171 6.21 0.22 12.31
C VAL A 171 7.65 0.29 11.81
N GLY A 172 8.23 1.50 11.74
CA GLY A 172 9.63 1.69 11.34
C GLY A 172 9.83 1.92 9.85
N LYS A 173 8.81 2.40 9.10
CA LYS A 173 8.98 2.78 7.68
C LYS A 173 10.12 3.77 7.48
N SER A 174 10.13 4.88 8.21
CA SER A 174 11.19 5.91 8.09
C SER A 174 12.58 5.35 8.40
N SER A 175 12.69 4.41 9.36
CA SER A 175 13.96 3.75 9.67
C SER A 175 14.44 2.88 8.50
N LEU A 176 13.53 2.09 7.89
CA LEU A 176 13.84 1.30 6.70
C LEU A 176 14.25 2.20 5.53
N ILE A 177 13.52 3.29 5.30
CA ILE A 177 13.81 4.23 4.21
C ILE A 177 15.18 4.89 4.42
N ASN A 178 15.53 5.29 5.64
CA ASN A 178 16.83 5.87 5.94
C ASN A 178 18.00 4.89 5.71
N VAL A 179 17.80 3.59 5.97
CA VAL A 179 18.80 2.56 5.66
C VAL A 179 18.93 2.35 4.14
N LEU A 180 17.81 2.39 3.41
CA LEU A 180 17.77 2.19 1.96
C LEU A 180 18.27 3.43 1.18
N LEU A 181 18.16 4.62 1.76
CA LEU A 181 18.53 5.92 1.17
C LEU A 181 19.54 6.64 2.06
N PRO A 182 20.79 6.17 2.13
CA PRO A 182 21.81 6.78 2.95
C PRO A 182 22.05 8.26 2.53
N GLY A 183 22.04 9.15 3.50
CA GLY A 183 22.19 10.61 3.27
C GLY A 183 20.87 11.39 3.23
N ARG A 184 19.70 10.72 3.32
CA ARG A 184 18.43 11.38 3.64
C ARG A 184 18.10 11.13 5.11
N ASP A 185 17.89 12.22 5.82
CA ASP A 185 17.45 12.19 7.22
C ASP A 185 15.94 12.39 7.27
N ILE A 186 15.20 11.32 6.91
CA ILE A 186 13.75 11.31 7.11
C ILE A 186 13.54 11.21 8.63
N ARG A 187 12.96 12.23 9.23
CA ARG A 187 12.77 12.31 10.68
C ARG A 187 12.05 11.06 11.17
N THR A 188 12.75 10.22 11.90
CA THR A 188 12.24 9.13 12.71
C THR A 188 11.76 9.75 14.02
N GLY A 189 10.56 10.28 14.08
CA GLY A 189 10.06 10.92 15.29
C GLY A 189 8.67 10.37 15.61
N GLU A 190 8.47 10.02 16.87
CA GLU A 190 7.18 9.91 17.50
C GLU A 190 6.33 11.11 17.08
N VAL A 191 5.08 10.82 16.70
CA VAL A 191 4.06 11.88 16.63
C VAL A 191 3.97 12.46 18.03
N SER A 192 4.70 13.56 18.27
CA SER A 192 4.57 14.29 19.53
C SER A 192 3.11 14.73 19.64
N GLU A 193 2.44 14.24 20.65
CA GLU A 193 1.11 14.66 21.09
C GLU A 193 1.03 16.15 21.49
N SER A 194 2.05 16.94 21.22
CA SER A 194 2.10 18.35 21.59
C SER A 194 2.50 19.23 20.41
N SER A 195 1.56 19.47 19.50
CA SER A 195 1.51 20.77 18.81
C SER A 195 0.07 21.19 18.57
N ASP A 196 -0.48 21.74 19.60
CA ASP A 196 -1.57 22.71 19.59
C ASP A 196 -1.11 23.97 18.84
N LYS A 197 -1.05 23.89 17.50
CA LYS A 197 -1.02 25.01 16.54
C LYS A 197 -0.98 24.45 15.12
N GLY A 198 -2.13 24.55 14.44
CA GLY A 198 -2.43 24.34 13.04
C GLY A 198 -1.30 24.48 12.01
N GLN A 199 -0.38 23.57 12.00
CA GLN A 199 0.52 23.37 10.86
C GLN A 199 0.01 22.14 10.13
N HIS A 200 -0.66 22.36 9.01
CA HIS A 200 -1.02 21.31 8.05
C HIS A 200 0.26 20.59 7.66
N THR A 201 0.48 19.41 8.23
CA THR A 201 1.48 18.49 7.73
C THR A 201 0.98 18.07 6.35
N THR A 202 1.55 18.67 5.32
CA THR A 202 1.24 18.40 3.92
C THR A 202 1.66 16.96 3.62
N THR A 203 0.72 16.05 3.65
CA THR A 203 0.92 14.62 3.42
C THR A 203 0.84 14.33 1.92
N PHE A 204 1.83 14.79 1.15
CA PHE A 204 1.99 14.36 -0.23
C PHE A 204 2.84 13.09 -0.26
N ALA A 205 2.52 12.18 -1.18
CA ALA A 205 3.41 11.07 -1.50
C ALA A 205 4.70 11.62 -2.09
N GLU A 206 5.83 11.03 -1.74
CA GLU A 206 7.13 11.37 -2.29
C GLU A 206 7.76 10.15 -2.95
N MET A 207 8.39 10.36 -4.12
CA MET A 207 9.09 9.32 -4.86
C MET A 207 10.60 9.55 -4.75
N HIS A 208 11.32 8.52 -4.36
CA HIS A 208 12.75 8.55 -4.14
C HIS A 208 13.44 7.54 -5.05
N GLN A 209 14.44 7.97 -5.78
CA GLN A 209 15.30 7.06 -6.55
C GLN A 209 16.21 6.29 -5.59
N LEU A 210 16.27 4.98 -5.74
CA LEU A 210 17.13 4.11 -4.95
C LEU A 210 18.54 4.05 -5.54
N PRO A 211 19.61 4.04 -4.70
CA PRO A 211 21.00 4.05 -5.18
C PRO A 211 21.39 2.79 -5.96
N PHE A 212 20.64 1.71 -5.81
CA PHE A 212 20.84 0.43 -6.49
C PHE A 212 19.84 0.17 -7.63
N GLY A 213 19.13 1.22 -8.08
CA GLY A 213 18.10 1.16 -9.14
C GLY A 213 16.69 0.97 -8.61
N GLY A 214 15.72 1.52 -9.38
CA GLY A 214 14.31 1.54 -8.99
C GLY A 214 13.91 2.75 -8.13
N TYR A 215 12.65 2.76 -7.70
CA TYR A 215 12.06 3.88 -6.97
C TYR A 215 11.25 3.40 -5.78
N LEU A 216 11.32 4.17 -4.70
CA LEU A 216 10.49 4.00 -3.51
C LEU A 216 9.48 5.15 -3.45
N ILE A 217 8.21 4.84 -3.31
CA ILE A 217 7.15 5.82 -3.05
C ILE A 217 6.79 5.73 -1.57
N ASP A 218 7.11 6.78 -0.82
CA ASP A 218 6.67 6.93 0.57
C ASP A 218 5.36 7.73 0.60
N THR A 219 4.45 7.27 1.42
CA THR A 219 3.14 7.89 1.60
C THR A 219 2.97 8.29 3.06
N PRO A 220 3.61 9.39 3.53
CA PRO A 220 3.51 9.81 4.91
C PRO A 220 2.06 10.16 5.26
N GLY A 221 1.59 9.67 6.43
CA GLY A 221 0.25 9.96 6.92
C GLY A 221 -0.90 9.20 6.25
N ILE A 222 -0.66 8.27 5.36
CA ILE A 222 -1.67 7.30 4.94
C ILE A 222 -1.74 6.24 6.04
N ARG A 223 -2.46 6.59 7.10
CA ARG A 223 -2.76 5.66 8.21
C ARG A 223 -3.68 4.53 7.74
N GLU A 224 -4.39 4.75 6.63
CA GLU A 224 -5.39 3.84 6.10
C GLU A 224 -5.42 3.94 4.58
N LEU A 225 -4.86 2.95 3.89
CA LEU A 225 -5.39 2.59 2.59
C LEU A 225 -6.76 1.98 2.88
N GLY A 226 -7.76 2.86 2.96
CA GLY A 226 -9.14 2.41 3.15
C GLY A 226 -9.60 1.63 1.93
N ILE A 227 -10.41 0.62 2.14
CA ILE A 227 -11.20 0.02 1.07
C ILE A 227 -12.22 1.08 0.64
N PHE A 228 -11.82 1.93 -0.31
CA PHE A 228 -12.69 2.92 -0.88
C PHE A 228 -13.20 2.40 -2.21
N ASP A 229 -14.49 2.50 -2.41
CA ASP A 229 -15.22 2.15 -3.63
C ASP A 229 -15.28 0.63 -3.98
N ILE A 230 -14.85 -0.27 -3.09
CA ILE A 230 -15.13 -1.69 -3.25
C ILE A 230 -16.58 -1.94 -2.80
N ARG A 231 -17.39 -2.36 -3.75
CA ARG A 231 -18.76 -2.77 -3.44
C ARG A 231 -18.74 -4.06 -2.64
N PRO A 232 -19.59 -4.22 -1.61
CA PRO A 232 -19.63 -5.45 -0.82
C PRO A 232 -19.75 -6.71 -1.68
N GLU A 233 -20.47 -6.63 -2.80
CA GLU A 233 -20.68 -7.72 -3.74
C GLU A 233 -19.39 -8.14 -4.47
N GLU A 234 -18.40 -7.26 -4.57
CA GLU A 234 -17.12 -7.51 -5.26
C GLU A 234 -16.02 -7.93 -4.29
N LEU A 235 -16.22 -7.77 -2.98
CA LEU A 235 -15.18 -7.96 -1.97
C LEU A 235 -14.55 -9.36 -2.02
N GLY A 236 -15.36 -10.41 -2.27
CA GLY A 236 -14.87 -11.79 -2.39
C GLY A 236 -13.81 -11.98 -3.47
N HIS A 237 -13.84 -11.17 -4.55
CA HIS A 237 -12.83 -11.24 -5.61
C HIS A 237 -11.45 -10.75 -5.17
N TYR A 238 -11.36 -9.98 -4.09
CA TYR A 238 -10.13 -9.39 -3.57
C TYR A 238 -9.52 -10.14 -2.39
N PHE A 239 -10.13 -11.27 -2.02
CA PHE A 239 -9.56 -12.27 -1.13
C PHE A 239 -9.23 -13.50 -1.96
N ARG A 240 -7.95 -13.79 -2.18
CA ARG A 240 -7.49 -14.84 -3.12
C ARG A 240 -8.10 -16.20 -2.82
N GLU A 241 -8.04 -16.61 -1.55
CA GLU A 241 -8.57 -17.88 -1.04
C GLU A 241 -10.10 -17.98 -1.19
N ILE A 242 -10.81 -16.87 -1.08
CA ILE A 242 -12.26 -16.79 -1.31
C ILE A 242 -12.54 -16.87 -2.81
N ARG A 243 -11.84 -16.05 -3.61
CA ARG A 243 -11.97 -16.00 -5.07
C ARG A 243 -11.82 -17.39 -5.70
N ASP A 244 -10.83 -18.15 -5.24
CA ASP A 244 -10.52 -19.47 -5.79
C ASP A 244 -11.60 -20.50 -5.51
N ARG A 245 -12.50 -20.25 -4.52
CA ARG A 245 -13.62 -21.12 -4.14
C ARG A 245 -14.99 -20.62 -4.60
N MET A 246 -15.12 -19.38 -5.03
CA MET A 246 -16.42 -18.75 -5.37
C MET A 246 -17.20 -19.51 -6.44
N GLN A 247 -16.52 -20.07 -7.43
CA GLN A 247 -17.14 -20.82 -8.53
C GLN A 247 -17.84 -22.09 -8.07
N ASP A 248 -17.45 -22.65 -6.91
CA ASP A 248 -18.00 -23.90 -6.37
C ASP A 248 -19.23 -23.66 -5.48
N CYS A 249 -19.61 -22.38 -5.28
CA CYS A 249 -20.81 -22.03 -4.53
C CYS A 249 -22.08 -22.41 -5.29
N LYS A 250 -23.11 -22.82 -4.55
CA LYS A 250 -24.42 -23.16 -5.13
C LYS A 250 -25.06 -21.99 -5.89
N PHE A 251 -24.83 -20.74 -5.47
CA PHE A 251 -25.42 -19.54 -6.06
C PHE A 251 -24.35 -18.65 -6.66
N HIS A 252 -24.56 -18.16 -7.89
CA HIS A 252 -23.62 -17.26 -8.58
C HIS A 252 -23.44 -15.90 -7.91
N ASN A 253 -24.43 -15.46 -7.11
CA ASN A 253 -24.39 -14.22 -6.35
C ASN A 253 -24.15 -14.44 -4.85
N CYS A 254 -23.50 -15.55 -4.49
CA CYS A 254 -23.15 -15.87 -3.11
C CYS A 254 -22.26 -14.76 -2.54
N ARG A 255 -22.60 -14.30 -1.35
CA ARG A 255 -21.83 -13.29 -0.60
C ARG A 255 -21.00 -13.90 0.51
N HIS A 256 -21.02 -15.23 0.62
CA HIS A 256 -20.26 -16.03 1.57
C HIS A 256 -20.47 -15.64 3.04
N VAL A 257 -21.69 -15.21 3.38
CA VAL A 257 -22.06 -14.75 4.74
C VAL A 257 -22.91 -15.80 5.47
N ASN A 258 -23.99 -16.26 4.81
CA ASN A 258 -24.94 -17.20 5.42
C ASN A 258 -25.71 -18.03 4.37
N GLU A 259 -25.23 -18.06 3.11
CA GLU A 259 -25.94 -18.74 2.03
C GLU A 259 -25.78 -20.27 2.15
N PRO A 260 -26.87 -21.03 2.02
CA PRO A 260 -26.81 -22.48 2.07
C PRO A 260 -26.05 -23.05 0.87
N GLY A 261 -25.11 -23.96 1.13
CA GLY A 261 -24.26 -24.54 0.10
C GLY A 261 -23.14 -23.60 -0.39
N CYS A 262 -22.70 -22.71 0.47
CA CYS A 262 -21.53 -21.84 0.23
C CYS A 262 -20.24 -22.66 0.35
N ALA A 263 -19.46 -22.76 -0.73
CA ALA A 263 -18.18 -23.46 -0.74
C ALA A 263 -17.11 -22.77 0.11
N VAL A 264 -17.16 -21.44 0.22
CA VAL A 264 -16.24 -20.65 1.06
C VAL A 264 -16.49 -20.98 2.55
N MET A 265 -17.73 -20.95 3.01
CA MET A 265 -18.04 -21.28 4.41
C MET A 265 -17.63 -22.71 4.75
N LYS A 266 -17.86 -23.66 3.83
CA LYS A 266 -17.41 -25.03 3.99
C LYS A 266 -15.89 -25.13 4.10
N ALA A 267 -15.15 -24.42 3.24
CA ALA A 267 -13.69 -24.39 3.28
C ALA A 267 -13.15 -23.77 4.59
N VAL A 268 -13.85 -22.81 5.19
CA VAL A 268 -13.53 -22.29 6.53
C VAL A 268 -13.78 -23.36 7.61
N GLU A 269 -14.90 -24.07 7.56
CA GLU A 269 -15.22 -25.15 8.51
C GLU A 269 -14.21 -26.31 8.43
N GLU A 270 -13.69 -26.60 7.23
CA GLU A 270 -12.69 -27.64 6.97
C GLU A 270 -11.24 -27.17 7.24
N GLY A 271 -11.03 -25.88 7.59
CA GLY A 271 -9.71 -25.29 7.86
C GLY A 271 -8.86 -25.05 6.61
N GLU A 272 -9.45 -25.08 5.42
CA GLU A 272 -8.77 -24.75 4.15
C GLU A 272 -8.65 -23.23 3.94
N ILE A 273 -9.54 -22.46 4.56
CA ILE A 273 -9.46 -20.99 4.65
C ILE A 273 -9.30 -20.63 6.12
N GLU A 274 -8.28 -19.86 6.41
CA GLU A 274 -8.01 -19.38 7.77
C GLU A 274 -9.19 -18.56 8.33
N LEU A 275 -9.63 -18.91 9.53
CA LEU A 275 -10.77 -18.25 10.17
C LEU A 275 -10.55 -16.75 10.33
N SER A 276 -9.34 -16.33 10.70
CA SER A 276 -8.99 -14.91 10.87
C SER A 276 -9.16 -14.11 9.58
N ARG A 277 -8.84 -14.71 8.42
CA ARG A 277 -9.03 -14.11 7.10
C ARG A 277 -10.50 -13.97 6.75
N TYR A 278 -11.29 -15.00 7.06
CA TYR A 278 -12.74 -14.96 6.86
C TYR A 278 -13.43 -13.95 7.79
N GLU A 279 -13.00 -13.83 9.05
CA GLU A 279 -13.47 -12.80 9.98
C GLU A 279 -13.15 -11.39 9.48
N SER A 280 -11.97 -11.18 8.92
CA SER A 280 -11.59 -9.93 8.28
C SER A 280 -12.47 -9.62 7.09
N TYR A 281 -12.75 -10.60 6.24
CA TYR A 281 -13.69 -10.47 5.13
C TYR A 281 -15.08 -10.01 5.61
N LEU A 282 -15.65 -10.68 6.61
CA LEU A 282 -16.96 -10.33 7.17
C LEU A 282 -16.96 -8.93 7.81
N SER A 283 -15.89 -8.58 8.53
CA SER A 283 -15.73 -7.26 9.12
C SER A 283 -15.78 -6.15 8.07
N ILE A 284 -15.05 -6.33 6.97
CA ILE A 284 -15.03 -5.39 5.85
C ILE A 284 -16.39 -5.36 5.15
N TYR A 285 -16.99 -6.52 4.89
CA TYR A 285 -18.29 -6.66 4.24
C TYR A 285 -19.39 -5.89 4.98
N HIS A 286 -19.38 -5.94 6.32
CA HIS A 286 -20.34 -5.23 7.17
C HIS A 286 -19.97 -3.76 7.45
N GLY A 287 -18.88 -3.26 6.87
CA GLY A 287 -18.43 -1.88 7.07
C GLY A 287 -17.87 -1.60 8.46
N ASN A 288 -17.49 -2.62 9.19
CA ASN A 288 -16.87 -2.47 10.50
C ASN A 288 -15.41 -1.98 10.31
N GLU A 289 -15.06 -0.84 10.94
CA GLU A 289 -13.69 -0.36 10.95
C GLU A 289 -12.84 -1.28 11.85
N THR A 290 -11.97 -2.08 11.24
CA THR A 290 -10.90 -2.74 12.00
C THR A 290 -9.84 -1.69 12.30
N ARG A 291 -9.79 -1.22 13.54
CA ARG A 291 -8.72 -0.34 14.01
C ARG A 291 -7.40 -1.10 14.03
N ALA A 292 -6.31 -0.41 13.61
CA ALA A 292 -4.94 -0.93 13.68
C ALA A 292 -4.51 -1.20 15.12
#